data_c611f194fd789aeb2037212b893faf31
#
_entry.id   c611f194fd789aeb2037212b893faf31
#
_cell.length_a   1.000
_cell.length_b   1.000
_cell.length_c   1.000
_cell.angle_alpha   90.00
_cell.angle_beta   90.00
_cell.angle_gamma   90.00
#
_symmetry.space_group_name_H-M   'P 1'
#
loop_
_entity.id
_entity.type
_entity.pdbx_description
1 polymer ?
#
loop_
_entity_poly.entity_id
_entity_poly.type
_entity_poly.pdbx_seq_one_letter_code
_entity_poly.pdbx_strand_id
1 'polypeptide(L)'
;MFRRKQKQQIDTSYTSVIDGIEKIYDTKLHKLEADYLYNTLVSPEMKKADFEAKPMVLFLGQYSTGKTTFINYLLNYDYPGSNIGPEPTTDGFMAVMHGANNSVIPGNTLCVQSDKPFTSLSKFGNDFMAKFNGAMCNLPLLEHLTFIDSPGILSGEKQRIGRNYDFMEVVRWFAERVDMIVLVFDANKLDISDEFKRVIEAVKKHSEKIKIVLNKADSITPQQLMRVYGALMWSLGKVMQTPECLRVYVSSFWDQPLKDSMFVPLFESERDDLMRDLHDLPKLATTRKVNEICKRARIAKTNAYLVSYLRDQMPTFGKEKKKAELIAGMNDVFNAVMIKYQLTAGDFPPIEVYKERLQNVDFAKFPKLDMKLLAAVDEVLSTDVPTLLKKFPMTEDKPHSNPFEAATGYEKAVEILSITEDEEITYEKEFDKLPKDSTGRAEGSDCLKPLSASGASKKDLRKIWTLADSGRNGSLNAHQYIFAKALVRCLLESGNYPENLPTVE
;
A
#
# COMPACT_ATOMS: atom_id res chain seq x y z
N MET A 1 15.15 43.65 34.20
CA MET A 1 13.99 43.67 33.28
C MET A 1 14.26 42.68 32.15
N PHE A 2 13.99 41.38 32.33
CA PHE A 2 14.20 40.31 31.35
C PHE A 2 12.92 40.16 30.52
N ARG A 3 12.93 40.62 29.26
CA ARG A 3 11.89 40.31 28.28
C ARG A 3 12.01 38.81 27.94
N ARG A 4 11.12 37.98 28.46
CA ARG A 4 10.85 36.64 27.92
C ARG A 4 10.41 36.81 26.46
N LYS A 5 11.24 36.36 25.50
CA LYS A 5 10.80 36.14 24.12
C LYS A 5 9.67 35.11 24.16
N GLN A 6 8.46 35.52 23.87
CA GLN A 6 7.37 34.61 23.57
C GLN A 6 7.83 33.68 22.44
N LYS A 7 7.91 32.38 22.73
CA LYS A 7 7.94 31.37 21.69
C LYS A 7 6.68 31.61 20.85
N GLN A 8 6.84 31.88 19.56
CA GLN A 8 5.73 31.82 18.62
C GLN A 8 5.11 30.43 18.75
N GLN A 9 3.95 30.32 19.34
CA GLN A 9 3.11 29.14 19.24
C GLN A 9 2.73 29.05 17.75
N ILE A 10 3.26 28.06 17.08
CA ILE A 10 2.82 27.68 15.73
C ILE A 10 1.35 27.29 15.89
N ASP A 11 0.50 27.95 15.13
CA ASP A 11 -0.92 27.67 15.08
C ASP A 11 -1.13 26.20 14.63
N THR A 12 -1.49 25.32 15.56
CA THR A 12 -1.58 23.88 15.36
C THR A 12 -2.96 23.42 14.88
N SER A 13 -3.68 24.27 14.15
CA SER A 13 -4.94 23.89 13.53
C SER A 13 -4.69 23.09 12.24
N TYR A 14 -4.32 21.82 12.38
CA TYR A 14 -4.26 20.88 11.26
C TYR A 14 -5.68 20.38 10.95
N THR A 15 -6.04 20.34 9.66
CA THR A 15 -7.33 19.84 9.17
C THR A 15 -7.30 18.34 8.91
N SER A 16 -6.12 17.80 8.59
CA SER A 16 -5.87 16.37 8.35
C SER A 16 -4.42 16.01 8.66
N VAL A 17 -4.10 14.70 8.69
CA VAL A 17 -2.71 14.23 8.81
C VAL A 17 -1.86 14.75 7.66
N ILE A 18 -2.38 14.75 6.44
CA ILE A 18 -1.69 15.21 5.23
C ILE A 18 -1.33 16.70 5.35
N ASP A 19 -2.29 17.55 5.68
CA ASP A 19 -2.07 18.98 5.93
C ASP A 19 -1.04 19.21 7.06
N GLY A 20 -1.07 18.35 8.08
CA GLY A 20 -0.12 18.42 9.18
C GLY A 20 1.32 18.12 8.74
N ILE A 21 1.55 17.05 7.98
CA ILE A 21 2.91 16.71 7.50
C ILE A 21 3.42 17.69 6.45
N GLU A 22 2.56 18.24 5.57
CA GLU A 22 2.91 19.31 4.64
C GLU A 22 3.44 20.54 5.40
N LYS A 23 2.69 21.05 6.38
CA LYS A 23 3.10 22.18 7.23
C LYS A 23 4.39 21.91 8.02
N ILE A 24 4.56 20.69 8.56
CA ILE A 24 5.79 20.28 9.25
C ILE A 24 6.98 20.33 8.27
N TYR A 25 6.79 19.79 7.07
CA TYR A 25 7.81 19.83 6.03
C TYR A 25 8.23 21.26 5.70
N ASP A 26 7.29 22.11 5.33
CA ASP A 26 7.55 23.49 4.90
C ASP A 26 8.21 24.33 5.99
N THR A 27 7.80 24.15 7.24
CA THR A 27 8.29 25.00 8.34
C THR A 27 9.61 24.54 8.93
N LYS A 28 9.91 23.24 8.94
CA LYS A 28 11.06 22.67 9.68
C LYS A 28 12.05 21.90 8.82
N LEU A 29 11.58 21.11 7.81
CA LEU A 29 12.47 20.29 6.99
C LEU A 29 13.00 21.04 5.77
N HIS A 30 12.13 21.71 5.03
CA HIS A 30 12.46 22.36 3.76
C HIS A 30 13.69 23.26 3.84
N LYS A 31 13.80 24.05 4.92
CA LYS A 31 14.96 24.91 5.12
C LYS A 31 16.27 24.13 5.31
N LEU A 32 16.26 23.04 6.07
CA LEU A 32 17.43 22.17 6.22
C LEU A 32 17.84 21.58 4.87
N GLU A 33 16.87 21.09 4.09
CA GLU A 33 17.12 20.51 2.77
C GLU A 33 17.72 21.52 1.79
N ALA A 34 17.19 22.73 1.76
CA ALA A 34 17.68 23.81 0.90
C ALA A 34 19.10 24.24 1.28
N ASP A 35 19.34 24.50 2.56
CA ASP A 35 20.65 24.97 3.05
C ASP A 35 21.77 23.95 2.83
N TYR A 36 21.46 22.63 2.94
CA TYR A 36 22.44 21.55 2.78
C TYR A 36 22.36 20.80 1.43
N LEU A 37 21.79 21.43 0.40
CA LEU A 37 21.75 20.91 -0.98
C LEU A 37 21.15 19.50 -1.10
N TYR A 38 20.20 19.17 -0.23
CA TYR A 38 19.58 17.85 -0.20
C TYR A 38 18.90 17.51 -1.54
N ASN A 39 18.24 18.48 -2.15
CA ASN A 39 17.58 18.36 -3.45
C ASN A 39 18.55 18.04 -4.60
N THR A 40 19.79 18.47 -4.49
CA THR A 40 20.85 18.19 -5.48
C THR A 40 21.54 16.86 -5.19
N LEU A 41 21.84 16.58 -3.92
CA LEU A 41 22.68 15.46 -3.52
C LEU A 41 21.90 14.15 -3.25
N VAL A 42 20.65 14.23 -2.78
CA VAL A 42 19.91 13.07 -2.31
C VAL A 42 18.61 12.86 -3.08
N SER A 43 17.63 13.74 -2.94
CA SER A 43 16.30 13.57 -3.53
C SER A 43 15.65 14.92 -3.83
N PRO A 44 14.86 15.06 -4.90
CA PRO A 44 14.16 16.30 -5.21
C PRO A 44 13.31 16.80 -4.04
N GLU A 45 13.06 18.10 -4.03
CA GLU A 45 12.13 18.75 -3.10
C GLU A 45 10.73 18.18 -3.25
N MET A 46 10.03 18.00 -2.13
CA MET A 46 8.63 17.57 -2.13
C MET A 46 7.73 18.77 -2.41
N LYS A 47 6.80 18.56 -3.31
CA LYS A 47 5.79 19.55 -3.69
C LYS A 47 4.45 19.18 -3.04
N LYS A 48 3.53 20.15 -2.98
CA LYS A 48 2.16 19.93 -2.51
C LYS A 48 1.48 18.72 -3.16
N ALA A 49 1.68 18.55 -4.48
CA ALA A 49 1.16 17.41 -5.22
C ALA A 49 1.66 16.05 -4.71
N ASP A 50 2.85 15.96 -4.13
CA ASP A 50 3.38 14.72 -3.56
C ASP A 50 2.66 14.37 -2.24
N PHE A 51 2.28 15.37 -1.44
CA PHE A 51 1.50 15.17 -0.21
C PHE A 51 0.04 14.82 -0.52
N GLU A 52 -0.58 15.51 -1.48
CA GLU A 52 -1.97 15.32 -1.87
C GLU A 52 -2.16 14.13 -2.85
N ALA A 53 -1.08 13.55 -3.38
CA ALA A 53 -1.15 12.43 -4.29
C ALA A 53 -1.98 11.27 -3.70
N LYS A 54 -2.94 10.81 -4.50
CA LYS A 54 -3.72 9.62 -4.15
C LYS A 54 -2.83 8.38 -4.20
N PRO A 55 -3.13 7.34 -3.41
CA PRO A 55 -2.42 6.08 -3.50
C PRO A 55 -2.37 5.57 -4.93
N MET A 56 -1.20 5.11 -5.35
CA MET A 56 -0.98 4.60 -6.70
C MET A 56 -0.75 3.10 -6.68
N VAL A 57 -1.35 2.39 -7.63
CA VAL A 57 -1.19 0.95 -7.84
C VAL A 57 -0.54 0.72 -9.20
N LEU A 58 0.64 0.12 -9.22
CA LEU A 58 1.39 -0.21 -10.43
C LEU A 58 1.13 -1.65 -10.84
N PHE A 59 0.64 -1.87 -12.07
CA PHE A 59 0.48 -3.19 -12.66
C PHE A 59 1.68 -3.54 -13.54
N LEU A 60 2.36 -4.64 -13.21
CA LEU A 60 3.49 -5.17 -13.96
C LEU A 60 3.22 -6.62 -14.35
N GLY A 61 3.67 -7.03 -15.53
CA GLY A 61 3.52 -8.40 -15.99
C GLY A 61 3.90 -8.54 -17.46
N GLN A 62 4.10 -9.78 -17.87
CA GLN A 62 4.40 -10.10 -19.24
C GLN A 62 3.26 -9.68 -20.15
N TYR A 63 3.56 -9.71 -21.46
CA TYR A 63 2.55 -9.47 -22.47
C TYR A 63 1.38 -10.47 -22.35
N SER A 64 0.15 -9.98 -22.56
CA SER A 64 -1.09 -10.78 -22.52
C SER A 64 -1.42 -11.43 -21.17
N THR A 65 -0.86 -10.98 -20.05
CA THR A 65 -1.25 -11.47 -18.71
C THR A 65 -2.58 -10.90 -18.21
N GLY A 66 -3.18 -9.95 -18.93
CA GLY A 66 -4.47 -9.37 -18.60
C GLY A 66 -4.42 -8.15 -17.67
N LYS A 67 -3.32 -7.37 -17.64
CA LYS A 67 -3.20 -6.15 -16.81
C LYS A 67 -4.30 -5.12 -17.08
N THR A 68 -4.43 -4.69 -18.32
CA THR A 68 -5.46 -3.72 -18.76
C THR A 68 -6.87 -4.24 -18.50
N THR A 69 -7.12 -5.53 -18.81
CA THR A 69 -8.41 -6.18 -18.53
C THR A 69 -8.71 -6.19 -17.04
N PHE A 70 -7.69 -6.41 -16.20
CA PHE A 70 -7.85 -6.38 -14.76
C PHE A 70 -8.21 -4.98 -14.25
N ILE A 71 -7.55 -3.93 -14.75
CA ILE A 71 -7.89 -2.54 -14.39
C ILE A 71 -9.34 -2.23 -14.82
N ASN A 72 -9.73 -2.60 -16.04
CA ASN A 72 -11.10 -2.41 -16.53
C ASN A 72 -12.12 -3.16 -15.66
N TYR A 73 -11.79 -4.39 -15.23
CA TYR A 73 -12.60 -5.16 -14.30
C TYR A 73 -12.77 -4.44 -12.95
N LEU A 74 -11.70 -3.87 -12.36
CA LEU A 74 -11.76 -3.10 -11.11
C LEU A 74 -12.63 -1.85 -11.25
N LEU A 75 -12.57 -1.21 -12.40
CA LEU A 75 -13.33 0.01 -12.69
C LEU A 75 -14.78 -0.28 -13.10
N ASN A 76 -15.08 -1.53 -13.46
CA ASN A 76 -16.29 -1.90 -14.18
C ASN A 76 -16.55 -1.00 -15.41
N TYR A 77 -15.45 -0.59 -16.06
CA TYR A 77 -15.46 0.38 -17.15
C TYR A 77 -14.17 0.30 -17.99
N ASP A 78 -14.31 0.42 -19.32
CA ASP A 78 -13.17 0.54 -20.21
C ASP A 78 -12.62 1.97 -20.20
N TYR A 79 -11.50 2.22 -19.54
CA TYR A 79 -10.95 3.56 -19.46
C TYR A 79 -10.48 4.09 -20.80
N PRO A 80 -10.55 5.42 -21.06
CA PRO A 80 -10.15 6.03 -22.33
C PRO A 80 -8.71 5.71 -22.70
N GLY A 81 -8.49 5.20 -23.92
CA GLY A 81 -7.16 4.78 -24.39
C GLY A 81 -6.78 3.36 -23.98
N SER A 82 -7.66 2.61 -23.27
CA SER A 82 -7.46 1.18 -23.10
C SER A 82 -7.66 0.46 -24.43
N ASN A 83 -6.71 -0.37 -24.80
CA ASN A 83 -6.84 -1.26 -25.96
C ASN A 83 -6.65 -2.70 -25.50
N ILE A 84 -7.66 -3.52 -25.69
CA ILE A 84 -7.63 -4.95 -25.38
C ILE A 84 -7.65 -5.72 -26.71
N GLY A 85 -6.64 -6.54 -26.95
CA GLY A 85 -6.55 -7.31 -28.19
C GLY A 85 -5.45 -8.36 -28.17
N PRO A 86 -5.43 -9.25 -29.19
CA PRO A 86 -4.41 -10.30 -29.29
C PRO A 86 -3.01 -9.78 -29.68
N GLU A 87 -2.93 -8.53 -30.19
CA GLU A 87 -1.66 -7.87 -30.51
C GLU A 87 -1.17 -7.01 -29.35
N PRO A 88 0.12 -6.60 -29.30
CA PRO A 88 0.62 -5.69 -28.27
C PRO A 88 -0.13 -4.36 -28.30
N THR A 89 -1.12 -4.23 -27.44
CA THR A 89 -2.06 -3.10 -27.44
C THR A 89 -1.61 -1.95 -26.54
N THR A 90 -0.87 -2.26 -25.47
CA THR A 90 -0.33 -1.26 -24.54
C THR A 90 1.17 -1.15 -24.75
N ASP A 91 1.61 -0.16 -25.50
CA ASP A 91 3.03 0.10 -25.81
C ASP A 91 3.66 1.20 -24.95
N GLY A 92 2.88 1.85 -24.09
CA GLY A 92 3.26 2.90 -23.16
C GLY A 92 2.69 2.72 -21.78
N PHE A 93 3.07 3.61 -20.85
CA PHE A 93 2.47 3.68 -19.51
C PHE A 93 1.19 4.51 -19.56
N MET A 94 0.18 4.08 -18.81
CA MET A 94 -1.08 4.80 -18.67
C MET A 94 -1.41 5.03 -17.19
N ALA A 95 -1.54 6.30 -16.79
CA ALA A 95 -2.02 6.66 -15.46
C ALA A 95 -3.53 6.87 -15.51
N VAL A 96 -4.30 5.97 -14.89
CA VAL A 96 -5.77 6.03 -14.84
C VAL A 96 -6.17 6.75 -13.55
N MET A 97 -6.78 7.92 -13.69
CA MET A 97 -7.03 8.87 -12.61
C MET A 97 -8.45 9.40 -12.64
N HIS A 98 -8.89 9.94 -11.49
CA HIS A 98 -10.15 10.67 -11.41
C HIS A 98 -10.11 11.99 -12.20
N GLY A 99 -11.17 12.26 -12.93
CA GLY A 99 -11.41 13.52 -13.60
C GLY A 99 -12.88 13.78 -13.84
N ALA A 100 -13.27 15.05 -13.96
CA ALA A 100 -14.66 15.42 -14.17
C ALA A 100 -15.23 14.87 -15.50
N ASN A 101 -14.38 14.74 -16.53
CA ASN A 101 -14.76 14.25 -17.85
C ASN A 101 -13.83 13.11 -18.28
N ASN A 102 -14.37 12.17 -19.03
CA ASN A 102 -13.58 11.10 -19.64
C ASN A 102 -12.71 11.66 -20.77
N SER A 103 -11.41 11.58 -20.60
CA SER A 103 -10.45 12.12 -21.59
C SER A 103 -9.08 11.47 -21.45
N VAL A 104 -8.26 11.57 -22.51
CA VAL A 104 -6.85 11.17 -22.47
C VAL A 104 -5.98 12.42 -22.47
N ILE A 105 -5.05 12.50 -21.55
CA ILE A 105 -4.07 13.59 -21.43
C ILE A 105 -2.71 13.06 -21.86
N PRO A 106 -2.04 13.69 -22.84
CA PRO A 106 -0.67 13.33 -23.22
C PRO A 106 0.34 13.50 -22.09
N GLY A 107 1.36 12.63 -22.05
CA GLY A 107 2.40 12.65 -21.00
C GLY A 107 3.16 13.96 -20.90
N ASN A 108 3.42 14.62 -22.03
CA ASN A 108 4.03 15.97 -22.03
C ASN A 108 3.20 16.96 -21.19
N THR A 109 1.89 16.90 -21.25
CA THR A 109 0.99 17.75 -20.46
C THR A 109 0.97 17.32 -18.99
N LEU A 110 0.92 16.02 -18.72
CA LEU A 110 0.92 15.50 -17.34
C LEU A 110 2.21 15.84 -16.58
N CYS A 111 3.36 15.80 -17.26
CA CYS A 111 4.65 16.10 -16.65
C CYS A 111 4.87 17.61 -16.38
N VAL A 112 4.05 18.48 -16.93
CA VAL A 112 4.11 19.94 -16.68
C VAL A 112 3.11 20.37 -15.61
N GLN A 113 2.03 19.61 -15.40
CA GLN A 113 1.01 19.91 -14.40
C GLN A 113 1.57 19.80 -12.99
N SER A 114 1.59 20.89 -12.24
CA SER A 114 2.14 20.96 -10.88
C SER A 114 1.24 20.30 -9.82
N ASP A 115 -0.03 20.08 -10.14
CA ASP A 115 -1.02 19.38 -9.30
C ASP A 115 -0.95 17.85 -9.42
N LYS A 116 -0.10 17.32 -10.30
CA LYS A 116 0.07 15.87 -10.50
C LYS A 116 1.47 15.42 -10.08
N PRO A 117 1.59 14.21 -9.49
CA PRO A 117 2.88 13.70 -8.98
C PRO A 117 3.82 13.18 -10.08
N PHE A 118 3.66 13.62 -11.33
CA PHE A 118 4.39 13.11 -12.49
C PHE A 118 5.45 14.06 -13.06
N THR A 119 5.63 15.24 -12.47
CA THR A 119 6.55 16.28 -13.01
C THR A 119 7.99 15.78 -13.13
N SER A 120 8.47 14.95 -12.22
CA SER A 120 9.83 14.41 -12.24
C SER A 120 10.05 13.29 -13.27
N LEU A 121 9.00 12.82 -13.96
CA LEU A 121 9.12 11.88 -15.09
C LEU A 121 9.72 12.54 -16.35
N SER A 122 9.72 13.86 -16.45
CA SER A 122 10.36 14.62 -17.53
C SER A 122 11.85 14.28 -17.71
N LYS A 123 12.52 13.80 -16.66
CA LYS A 123 13.93 13.37 -16.70
C LYS A 123 14.19 12.18 -17.65
N PHE A 124 13.17 11.40 -17.97
CA PHE A 124 13.29 10.24 -18.87
C PHE A 124 13.21 10.62 -20.36
N GLY A 125 13.07 11.90 -20.67
CA GLY A 125 13.13 12.44 -22.02
C GLY A 125 11.82 12.36 -22.80
N ASN A 126 11.84 12.94 -24.00
CA ASN A 126 10.65 13.09 -24.84
C ASN A 126 10.09 11.76 -25.34
N ASP A 127 10.96 10.78 -25.59
CA ASP A 127 10.55 9.46 -26.07
C ASP A 127 9.69 8.72 -25.03
N PHE A 128 10.02 8.85 -23.75
CA PHE A 128 9.17 8.34 -22.68
C PHE A 128 7.86 9.13 -22.58
N MET A 129 7.92 10.47 -22.58
CA MET A 129 6.72 11.30 -22.46
C MET A 129 5.72 11.10 -23.62
N ALA A 130 6.19 10.73 -24.80
CA ALA A 130 5.35 10.35 -25.94
C ALA A 130 4.64 9.00 -25.73
N LYS A 131 5.17 8.13 -24.89
CA LYS A 131 4.64 6.80 -24.53
C LYS A 131 4.00 6.76 -23.14
N PHE A 132 3.89 7.89 -22.46
CA PHE A 132 3.17 8.05 -21.20
C PHE A 132 1.91 8.86 -21.44
N ASN A 133 0.76 8.39 -20.96
CA ASN A 133 -0.50 9.10 -21.07
C ASN A 133 -1.28 8.99 -19.75
N GLY A 134 -2.25 9.87 -19.55
CA GLY A 134 -3.21 9.80 -18.46
C GLY A 134 -4.62 9.60 -18.99
N ALA A 135 -5.34 8.63 -18.46
CA ALA A 135 -6.77 8.46 -18.67
C ALA A 135 -7.52 9.10 -17.50
N MET A 136 -8.35 10.08 -17.80
CA MET A 136 -9.23 10.72 -16.83
C MET A 136 -10.61 10.07 -16.90
N CYS A 137 -11.13 9.61 -15.75
CA CYS A 137 -12.44 8.97 -15.66
C CYS A 137 -13.20 9.50 -14.46
N ASN A 138 -14.50 9.75 -14.63
CA ASN A 138 -15.40 10.14 -13.55
C ASN A 138 -15.95 8.89 -12.85
N LEU A 139 -15.13 8.22 -12.05
CA LEU A 139 -15.48 7.00 -11.35
C LEU A 139 -15.15 7.13 -9.85
N PRO A 140 -16.04 6.68 -8.93
CA PRO A 140 -15.85 6.84 -7.47
C PRO A 140 -14.54 6.17 -6.96
N LEU A 141 -14.17 5.01 -7.47
CA LEU A 141 -12.94 4.33 -7.07
C LEU A 141 -11.70 5.19 -7.33
N LEU A 142 -11.68 5.93 -8.43
CA LEU A 142 -10.56 6.80 -8.81
C LEU A 142 -10.52 8.11 -8.00
N GLU A 143 -11.55 8.42 -7.23
CA GLU A 143 -11.49 9.50 -6.24
C GLU A 143 -10.47 9.19 -5.13
N HIS A 144 -10.20 7.92 -4.89
CA HIS A 144 -9.36 7.44 -3.80
C HIS A 144 -8.06 6.77 -4.26
N LEU A 145 -8.00 6.29 -5.50
CA LEU A 145 -6.88 5.53 -6.05
C LEU A 145 -6.48 6.03 -7.44
N THR A 146 -5.23 5.78 -7.81
CA THR A 146 -4.72 5.95 -9.18
C THR A 146 -4.11 4.63 -9.63
N PHE A 147 -4.49 4.14 -10.81
CA PHE A 147 -3.89 2.95 -11.40
C PHE A 147 -2.85 3.31 -12.45
N ILE A 148 -1.73 2.61 -12.43
CA ILE A 148 -0.67 2.74 -13.45
C ILE A 148 -0.61 1.44 -14.23
N ASP A 149 -1.14 1.46 -15.44
CA ASP A 149 -0.99 0.35 -16.39
C ASP A 149 0.37 0.45 -17.09
N SER A 150 1.13 -0.62 -17.09
CA SER A 150 2.43 -0.68 -17.73
C SER A 150 2.38 -1.44 -19.05
N PRO A 151 3.25 -1.10 -20.01
CA PRO A 151 3.38 -1.89 -21.22
C PRO A 151 3.78 -3.33 -20.88
N GLY A 152 3.23 -4.29 -21.64
CA GLY A 152 3.56 -5.70 -21.50
C GLY A 152 5.05 -5.95 -21.68
N ILE A 153 5.64 -6.75 -20.77
CA ILE A 153 7.04 -7.16 -20.87
C ILE A 153 7.11 -8.28 -21.90
N LEU A 154 7.85 -8.06 -22.97
CA LEU A 154 8.09 -9.03 -24.04
C LEU A 154 9.43 -9.74 -23.79
N SER A 155 9.59 -10.96 -24.24
CA SER A 155 10.86 -11.67 -24.25
C SER A 155 11.65 -11.33 -25.54
N GLY A 156 12.97 -11.08 -25.36
CA GLY A 156 13.93 -10.94 -26.45
C GLY A 156 14.24 -9.50 -26.90
N GLU A 157 15.15 -9.37 -27.87
CA GLU A 157 15.69 -8.09 -28.34
C GLU A 157 14.65 -7.13 -28.95
N LYS A 158 13.50 -7.62 -29.38
CA LYS A 158 12.41 -6.80 -29.93
C LYS A 158 11.93 -5.71 -29.01
N GLN A 159 12.09 -5.87 -27.71
CA GLN A 159 11.76 -4.83 -26.73
C GLN A 159 12.73 -3.64 -26.73
N ARG A 160 14.02 -3.91 -26.97
CA ARG A 160 15.05 -2.86 -26.97
C ARG A 160 14.94 -1.93 -28.16
N ILE A 161 14.52 -2.48 -29.30
CA ILE A 161 14.47 -1.74 -30.57
C ILE A 161 13.23 -0.81 -30.63
N GLY A 162 12.15 -1.13 -29.90
CA GLY A 162 10.90 -0.34 -29.92
C GLY A 162 10.74 0.69 -28.83
N ARG A 163 11.62 0.69 -27.81
CA ARG A 163 11.55 1.63 -26.67
C ARG A 163 12.83 2.45 -26.63
N ASN A 164 12.73 3.72 -27.02
CA ASN A 164 13.86 4.65 -27.01
C ASN A 164 14.13 5.26 -25.61
N TYR A 165 13.61 4.65 -24.54
CA TYR A 165 13.81 5.07 -23.16
C TYR A 165 14.15 3.89 -22.24
N ASP A 166 14.79 4.16 -21.09
CA ASP A 166 15.13 3.12 -20.13
C ASP A 166 13.89 2.71 -19.32
N PHE A 167 13.26 1.61 -19.75
CA PHE A 167 12.08 1.04 -19.10
C PHE A 167 12.36 0.64 -17.62
N MET A 168 13.55 0.14 -17.33
CA MET A 168 13.91 -0.31 -15.98
C MET A 168 14.01 0.85 -15.01
N GLU A 169 14.58 1.98 -15.44
CA GLU A 169 14.65 3.19 -14.62
C GLU A 169 13.26 3.80 -14.39
N VAL A 170 12.37 3.74 -15.37
CA VAL A 170 10.97 4.17 -15.22
C VAL A 170 10.25 3.27 -14.21
N VAL A 171 10.41 1.95 -14.30
CA VAL A 171 9.81 1.01 -13.34
C VAL A 171 10.34 1.27 -11.92
N ARG A 172 11.65 1.49 -11.74
CA ARG A 172 12.23 1.84 -10.43
C ARG A 172 11.62 3.12 -9.88
N TRP A 173 11.47 4.13 -10.74
CA TRP A 173 10.87 5.41 -10.34
C TRP A 173 9.43 5.24 -9.84
N PHE A 174 8.61 4.44 -10.54
CA PHE A 174 7.26 4.12 -10.10
C PHE A 174 7.27 3.29 -8.81
N ALA A 175 8.10 2.24 -8.72
CA ALA A 175 8.17 1.36 -7.55
C ALA A 175 8.50 2.12 -6.25
N GLU A 176 9.32 3.16 -6.33
CA GLU A 176 9.63 4.03 -5.19
C GLU A 176 8.41 4.83 -4.69
N ARG A 177 7.49 5.18 -5.59
CA ARG A 177 6.40 6.14 -5.34
C ARG A 177 5.02 5.52 -5.19
N VAL A 178 4.80 4.36 -5.81
CA VAL A 178 3.51 3.68 -5.70
C VAL A 178 3.31 3.06 -4.32
N ASP A 179 2.07 2.84 -3.96
CA ASP A 179 1.67 2.25 -2.70
C ASP A 179 1.49 0.75 -2.79
N MET A 180 1.18 0.23 -3.97
CA MET A 180 1.09 -1.19 -4.26
C MET A 180 1.65 -1.51 -5.64
N ILE A 181 2.32 -2.65 -5.76
CA ILE A 181 2.82 -3.21 -7.01
C ILE A 181 2.13 -4.54 -7.22
N VAL A 182 1.35 -4.65 -8.29
CA VAL A 182 0.66 -5.89 -8.65
C VAL A 182 1.44 -6.59 -9.76
N LEU A 183 2.05 -7.73 -9.43
CA LEU A 183 2.72 -8.58 -10.41
C LEU A 183 1.71 -9.59 -10.98
N VAL A 184 1.34 -9.43 -12.25
CA VAL A 184 0.31 -10.24 -12.90
C VAL A 184 0.95 -11.34 -13.74
N PHE A 185 0.64 -12.60 -13.40
CA PHE A 185 1.05 -13.81 -14.12
C PHE A 185 -0.16 -14.45 -14.80
N ASP A 186 0.08 -15.12 -15.93
CA ASP A 186 -0.94 -15.88 -16.65
C ASP A 186 -0.81 -17.37 -16.30
N ALA A 187 -1.89 -17.97 -15.78
CA ALA A 187 -1.91 -19.37 -15.39
C ALA A 187 -1.60 -20.35 -16.56
N ASN A 188 -1.80 -19.90 -17.80
CA ASN A 188 -1.47 -20.68 -18.99
C ASN A 188 -0.01 -20.54 -19.45
N LYS A 189 0.72 -19.54 -18.92
CA LYS A 189 2.09 -19.20 -19.36
C LYS A 189 2.98 -18.94 -18.15
N LEU A 190 3.53 -20.00 -17.58
CA LEU A 190 4.38 -19.92 -16.38
C LEU A 190 5.84 -19.53 -16.66
N ASP A 191 6.22 -19.45 -17.91
CA ASP A 191 7.59 -19.09 -18.22
C ASP A 191 7.84 -17.60 -17.90
N ILE A 192 8.67 -17.37 -16.86
CA ILE A 192 9.10 -16.04 -16.49
C ILE A 192 10.29 -15.68 -17.35
N SER A 193 10.10 -14.81 -18.33
CA SER A 193 11.19 -14.34 -19.18
C SER A 193 12.32 -13.68 -18.37
N ASP A 194 13.53 -13.69 -18.89
CA ASP A 194 14.67 -13.07 -18.20
C ASP A 194 14.47 -11.56 -18.04
N GLU A 195 13.77 -10.92 -18.97
CA GLU A 195 13.39 -9.51 -18.86
C GLU A 195 12.44 -9.29 -17.66
N PHE A 196 11.45 -10.16 -17.48
CA PHE A 196 10.53 -10.04 -16.36
C PHE A 196 11.21 -10.36 -15.03
N LYS A 197 12.15 -11.31 -15.00
CA LYS A 197 13.01 -11.53 -13.81
C LYS A 197 13.74 -10.27 -13.41
N ARG A 198 14.37 -9.56 -14.35
CA ARG A 198 15.04 -8.28 -14.09
C ARG A 198 14.09 -7.22 -13.53
N VAL A 199 12.87 -7.16 -14.04
CA VAL A 199 11.84 -6.24 -13.52
C VAL A 199 11.50 -6.59 -12.08
N ILE A 200 11.27 -7.88 -11.77
CA ILE A 200 11.01 -8.34 -10.40
C ILE A 200 12.20 -8.00 -9.48
N GLU A 201 13.44 -8.24 -9.93
CA GLU A 201 14.65 -7.87 -9.19
C GLU A 201 14.75 -6.36 -8.94
N ALA A 202 14.33 -5.53 -9.88
CA ALA A 202 14.34 -4.08 -9.72
C ALA A 202 13.36 -3.60 -8.65
N VAL A 203 12.20 -4.26 -8.50
CA VAL A 203 11.17 -3.89 -7.53
C VAL A 203 11.27 -4.64 -6.20
N LYS A 204 12.10 -5.68 -6.08
CA LYS A 204 12.19 -6.52 -4.86
C LYS A 204 12.55 -5.78 -3.57
N LYS A 205 13.20 -4.61 -3.68
CA LYS A 205 13.49 -3.74 -2.53
C LYS A 205 12.23 -3.20 -1.84
N HIS A 206 11.10 -3.30 -2.52
CA HIS A 206 9.77 -2.85 -2.08
C HIS A 206 8.83 -4.05 -1.89
N SER A 207 9.36 -5.19 -1.40
CA SER A 207 8.63 -6.46 -1.24
C SER A 207 7.34 -6.29 -0.43
N GLU A 208 7.33 -5.38 0.54
CA GLU A 208 6.16 -5.03 1.36
C GLU A 208 4.97 -4.46 0.56
N LYS A 209 5.24 -3.89 -0.62
CA LYS A 209 4.22 -3.34 -1.52
C LYS A 209 3.78 -4.33 -2.60
N ILE A 210 4.45 -5.47 -2.74
CA ILE A 210 4.24 -6.41 -3.84
C ILE A 210 3.07 -7.35 -3.51
N LYS A 211 2.10 -7.39 -4.43
CA LYS A 211 1.04 -8.39 -4.47
C LYS A 211 1.19 -9.19 -5.76
N ILE A 212 1.06 -10.50 -5.66
CA ILE A 212 1.22 -11.41 -6.81
C ILE A 212 -0.13 -11.96 -7.19
N VAL A 213 -0.48 -11.86 -8.45
CA VAL A 213 -1.76 -12.32 -8.99
C VAL A 213 -1.50 -13.37 -10.07
N LEU A 214 -2.03 -14.57 -9.87
CA LEU A 214 -2.10 -15.63 -10.87
C LEU A 214 -3.47 -15.52 -11.56
N ASN A 215 -3.48 -14.81 -12.69
CA ASN A 215 -4.68 -14.49 -13.47
C ASN A 215 -5.03 -15.60 -14.46
N LYS A 216 -6.26 -15.62 -14.95
CA LYS A 216 -6.83 -16.60 -15.89
C LYS A 216 -6.83 -18.03 -15.32
N ALA A 217 -6.96 -18.16 -14.01
CA ALA A 217 -6.92 -19.44 -13.34
C ALA A 217 -8.12 -20.33 -13.66
N ASP A 218 -9.24 -19.77 -14.12
CA ASP A 218 -10.42 -20.48 -14.58
C ASP A 218 -10.24 -21.23 -15.91
N SER A 219 -9.15 -20.96 -16.63
CA SER A 219 -8.86 -21.59 -17.93
C SER A 219 -8.07 -22.88 -17.83
N ILE A 220 -7.64 -23.28 -16.65
CA ILE A 220 -6.83 -24.48 -16.39
C ILE A 220 -7.55 -25.42 -15.40
N THR A 221 -7.22 -26.72 -15.49
CA THR A 221 -7.80 -27.72 -14.60
C THR A 221 -7.26 -27.61 -13.18
N PRO A 222 -7.97 -28.14 -12.16
CA PRO A 222 -7.52 -28.17 -10.76
C PRO A 222 -6.12 -28.76 -10.58
N GLN A 223 -5.85 -29.87 -11.25
CA GLN A 223 -4.54 -30.52 -11.20
C GLN A 223 -3.43 -29.65 -11.81
N GLN A 224 -3.74 -28.95 -12.89
CA GLN A 224 -2.80 -28.00 -13.52
C GLN A 224 -2.56 -26.79 -12.59
N LEU A 225 -3.61 -26.25 -11.97
CA LEU A 225 -3.50 -25.09 -11.07
C LEU A 225 -2.51 -25.39 -9.93
N MET A 226 -2.59 -26.55 -9.28
CA MET A 226 -1.64 -26.90 -8.22
C MET A 226 -0.20 -26.97 -8.72
N ARG A 227 0.05 -27.50 -9.91
CA ARG A 227 1.39 -27.57 -10.51
C ARG A 227 1.91 -26.17 -10.88
N VAL A 228 1.05 -25.38 -11.47
CA VAL A 228 1.30 -24.00 -11.88
C VAL A 228 1.64 -23.15 -10.66
N TYR A 229 0.83 -23.22 -9.61
CA TYR A 229 1.06 -22.50 -8.36
C TYR A 229 2.40 -22.88 -7.72
N GLY A 230 2.70 -24.18 -7.61
CA GLY A 230 3.98 -24.65 -7.07
C GLY A 230 5.18 -24.19 -7.89
N ALA A 231 5.08 -24.24 -9.23
CA ALA A 231 6.14 -23.78 -10.13
C ALA A 231 6.37 -22.25 -10.04
N LEU A 232 5.28 -21.47 -9.91
CA LEU A 232 5.33 -20.03 -9.71
C LEU A 232 6.03 -19.70 -8.38
N MET A 233 5.61 -20.32 -7.29
CA MET A 233 6.21 -20.11 -5.96
C MET A 233 7.71 -20.44 -5.96
N TRP A 234 8.10 -21.55 -6.58
CA TRP A 234 9.50 -21.93 -6.73
C TRP A 234 10.33 -20.89 -7.53
N SER A 235 9.76 -20.41 -8.63
CA SER A 235 10.43 -19.42 -9.50
C SER A 235 10.57 -18.07 -8.81
N LEU A 236 9.52 -17.63 -8.10
CA LEU A 236 9.53 -16.39 -7.33
C LEU A 236 10.51 -16.44 -6.16
N GLY A 237 10.58 -17.56 -5.43
CA GLY A 237 11.54 -17.74 -4.34
C GLY A 237 12.99 -17.58 -4.78
N LYS A 238 13.32 -18.04 -6.01
CA LYS A 238 14.67 -17.86 -6.60
C LYS A 238 14.99 -16.40 -6.92
N VAL A 239 14.02 -15.63 -7.38
CA VAL A 239 14.22 -14.23 -7.81
C VAL A 239 14.16 -13.29 -6.62
N MET A 240 13.16 -13.44 -5.75
CA MET A 240 12.92 -12.54 -4.62
C MET A 240 13.94 -12.73 -3.51
N GLN A 241 14.39 -13.97 -3.24
CA GLN A 241 15.37 -14.30 -2.20
C GLN A 241 14.97 -13.74 -0.82
N THR A 242 13.68 -13.73 -0.54
CA THR A 242 13.13 -13.35 0.77
C THR A 242 12.93 -14.60 1.62
N PRO A 243 13.09 -14.53 2.95
CA PRO A 243 12.82 -15.67 3.85
C PRO A 243 11.35 -16.01 3.95
N GLU A 244 10.46 -15.09 3.58
CA GLU A 244 9.01 -15.24 3.65
C GLU A 244 8.43 -15.61 2.29
N CYS A 245 7.45 -16.51 2.29
CA CYS A 245 6.66 -16.82 1.11
C CYS A 245 5.72 -15.66 0.81
N LEU A 246 5.79 -15.15 -0.43
CA LEU A 246 4.88 -14.12 -0.90
C LEU A 246 3.48 -14.73 -1.13
N ARG A 247 2.43 -14.01 -0.72
CA ARG A 247 1.06 -14.39 -1.02
C ARG A 247 0.78 -14.26 -2.50
N VAL A 248 0.15 -15.27 -3.08
CA VAL A 248 -0.30 -15.29 -4.48
C VAL A 248 -1.82 -15.36 -4.50
N TYR A 249 -2.47 -14.35 -5.03
CA TYR A 249 -3.91 -14.31 -5.25
C TYR A 249 -4.23 -15.06 -6.54
N VAL A 250 -5.10 -16.06 -6.45
CA VAL A 250 -5.45 -16.91 -7.58
C VAL A 250 -6.88 -16.64 -8.00
N SER A 251 -7.08 -16.05 -9.19
CA SER A 251 -8.43 -15.79 -9.71
C SER A 251 -8.40 -15.53 -11.23
N SER A 252 -9.53 -15.15 -11.78
CA SER A 252 -9.67 -14.61 -13.14
C SER A 252 -10.37 -13.27 -13.07
N PHE A 253 -9.63 -12.20 -13.40
CA PHE A 253 -10.11 -10.81 -13.29
C PHE A 253 -10.58 -10.34 -14.68
N TRP A 254 -11.82 -10.66 -15.00
CA TRP A 254 -12.52 -10.25 -16.21
C TRP A 254 -14.03 -10.24 -15.97
N ASP A 255 -14.79 -9.69 -16.91
CA ASP A 255 -16.25 -9.51 -16.84
C ASP A 255 -17.06 -10.74 -17.22
N GLN A 256 -16.41 -11.82 -17.69
CA GLN A 256 -17.09 -13.04 -18.14
C GLN A 256 -17.27 -14.03 -16.98
N PRO A 257 -18.31 -14.90 -17.03
CA PRO A 257 -18.48 -15.96 -16.05
C PRO A 257 -17.28 -16.90 -16.00
N LEU A 258 -16.90 -17.33 -14.79
CA LEU A 258 -15.83 -18.29 -14.59
C LEU A 258 -16.15 -19.61 -15.26
N LYS A 259 -15.17 -20.18 -15.97
CA LYS A 259 -15.36 -21.39 -16.79
C LYS A 259 -15.48 -22.68 -15.96
N ASP A 260 -14.79 -22.75 -14.83
CA ASP A 260 -14.81 -23.91 -13.93
C ASP A 260 -15.62 -23.60 -12.67
N SER A 261 -16.67 -24.36 -12.42
CA SER A 261 -17.54 -24.19 -11.25
C SER A 261 -16.95 -24.72 -9.94
N MET A 262 -15.94 -25.61 -10.02
CA MET A 262 -15.39 -26.28 -8.83
C MET A 262 -14.61 -25.35 -7.93
N PHE A 263 -13.90 -24.35 -8.49
CA PHE A 263 -13.07 -23.42 -7.73
C PHE A 263 -13.64 -22.02 -7.62
N VAL A 264 -14.89 -21.82 -8.03
CA VAL A 264 -15.54 -20.48 -7.90
C VAL A 264 -15.44 -19.94 -6.47
N PRO A 265 -15.72 -20.70 -5.39
CA PRO A 265 -15.59 -20.16 -4.03
C PRO A 265 -14.16 -19.74 -3.67
N LEU A 266 -13.14 -20.49 -4.13
CA LEU A 266 -11.74 -20.11 -3.94
C LEU A 266 -11.40 -18.82 -4.67
N PHE A 267 -11.75 -18.73 -5.95
CA PHE A 267 -11.44 -17.56 -6.78
C PHE A 267 -12.16 -16.30 -6.28
N GLU A 268 -13.38 -16.44 -5.79
CA GLU A 268 -14.14 -15.35 -5.17
C GLU A 268 -13.49 -14.90 -3.87
N SER A 269 -13.14 -15.81 -2.98
CA SER A 269 -12.45 -15.48 -1.73
C SER A 269 -11.11 -14.76 -1.97
N GLU A 270 -10.27 -15.28 -2.87
CA GLU A 270 -8.98 -14.66 -3.21
C GLU A 270 -9.15 -13.28 -3.89
N ARG A 271 -10.19 -13.14 -4.71
CA ARG A 271 -10.57 -11.85 -5.30
C ARG A 271 -10.97 -10.85 -4.22
N ASP A 272 -11.84 -11.26 -3.31
CA ASP A 272 -12.38 -10.39 -2.26
C ASP A 272 -11.28 -9.96 -1.27
N ASP A 273 -10.33 -10.83 -0.98
CA ASP A 273 -9.14 -10.50 -0.20
C ASP A 273 -8.28 -9.42 -0.90
N LEU A 274 -8.05 -9.56 -2.21
CA LEU A 274 -7.32 -8.55 -2.97
C LEU A 274 -8.10 -7.22 -3.05
N MET A 275 -9.44 -7.29 -3.17
CA MET A 275 -10.30 -6.10 -3.15
C MET A 275 -10.22 -5.38 -1.80
N ARG A 276 -10.20 -6.12 -0.68
CA ARG A 276 -9.98 -5.52 0.65
C ARG A 276 -8.62 -4.82 0.74
N ASP A 277 -7.55 -5.47 0.28
CA ASP A 277 -6.22 -4.85 0.24
C ASP A 277 -6.20 -3.54 -0.58
N LEU A 278 -6.92 -3.50 -1.71
CA LEU A 278 -7.05 -2.29 -2.52
C LEU A 278 -7.90 -1.22 -1.83
N HIS A 279 -8.99 -1.62 -1.18
CA HIS A 279 -9.89 -0.71 -0.44
C HIS A 279 -9.18 -0.06 0.77
N ASP A 280 -8.26 -0.78 1.42
CA ASP A 280 -7.54 -0.29 2.58
C ASP A 280 -6.33 0.59 2.21
N LEU A 281 -5.92 0.61 0.92
CA LEU A 281 -4.79 1.43 0.47
C LEU A 281 -4.90 2.92 0.85
N PRO A 282 -6.04 3.60 0.71
CA PRO A 282 -6.15 5.01 1.11
C PRO A 282 -5.86 5.25 2.60
N LYS A 283 -6.26 4.31 3.48
CA LYS A 283 -5.98 4.37 4.92
C LYS A 283 -4.49 4.16 5.20
N LEU A 284 -3.89 3.14 4.58
CA LEU A 284 -2.47 2.81 4.73
C LEU A 284 -1.53 3.84 4.09
N ALA A 285 -1.98 4.55 3.05
CA ALA A 285 -1.19 5.58 2.39
C ALA A 285 -0.82 6.73 3.32
N THR A 286 -1.71 7.11 4.23
CA THR A 286 -1.43 8.16 5.21
C THR A 286 -0.29 7.74 6.14
N THR A 287 -0.31 6.51 6.65
CA THR A 287 0.78 5.94 7.47
C THR A 287 2.10 5.92 6.71
N ARG A 288 2.07 5.51 5.45
CA ARG A 288 3.28 5.48 4.60
C ARG A 288 3.84 6.87 4.36
N LYS A 289 3.01 7.87 4.08
CA LYS A 289 3.45 9.26 3.92
C LYS A 289 4.10 9.81 5.18
N VAL A 290 3.54 9.52 6.34
CA VAL A 290 4.16 9.87 7.63
C VAL A 290 5.54 9.22 7.78
N ASN A 291 5.64 7.91 7.50
CA ASN A 291 6.90 7.17 7.57
C ASN A 291 7.93 7.68 6.56
N GLU A 292 7.48 8.08 5.36
CA GLU A 292 8.33 8.67 4.32
C GLU A 292 8.92 10.02 4.79
N ILE A 293 8.12 10.90 5.36
CA ILE A 293 8.60 12.16 5.95
C ILE A 293 9.59 11.91 7.10
N CYS A 294 9.30 10.94 7.99
CA CYS A 294 10.24 10.56 9.05
C CYS A 294 11.56 10.05 8.50
N LYS A 295 11.54 9.20 7.49
CA LYS A 295 12.73 8.68 6.81
C LYS A 295 13.50 9.82 6.12
N ARG A 296 12.79 10.67 5.40
CA ARG A 296 13.36 11.84 4.73
C ARG A 296 14.04 12.80 5.71
N ALA A 297 13.41 13.07 6.85
CA ALA A 297 13.97 13.90 7.92
C ALA A 297 15.30 13.34 8.46
N ARG A 298 15.39 12.02 8.70
CA ARG A 298 16.62 11.36 9.14
C ARG A 298 17.72 11.44 8.08
N ILE A 299 17.39 11.17 6.81
CA ILE A 299 18.37 11.26 5.71
C ILE A 299 18.81 12.71 5.49
N ALA A 300 17.91 13.69 5.59
CA ALA A 300 18.26 15.10 5.48
C ALA A 300 19.21 15.56 6.61
N LYS A 301 18.97 15.09 7.82
CA LYS A 301 19.88 15.31 8.97
C LYS A 301 21.25 14.68 8.72
N THR A 302 21.31 13.44 8.22
CA THR A 302 22.55 12.77 7.86
C THR A 302 23.30 13.50 6.75
N ASN A 303 22.57 13.97 5.72
CA ASN A 303 23.16 14.79 4.64
C ASN A 303 23.77 16.09 5.18
N ALA A 304 23.11 16.76 6.12
CA ALA A 304 23.66 17.97 6.74
C ALA A 304 24.98 17.70 7.47
N TYR A 305 25.09 16.58 8.17
CA TYR A 305 26.34 16.15 8.79
C TYR A 305 27.43 15.83 7.76
N LEU A 306 27.08 15.12 6.67
CA LEU A 306 28.01 14.79 5.58
C LEU A 306 28.56 16.04 4.91
N VAL A 307 27.69 16.96 4.52
CA VAL A 307 28.04 18.22 3.85
C VAL A 307 28.95 19.09 4.74
N SER A 308 28.59 19.21 6.01
CA SER A 308 29.40 19.98 6.97
C SER A 308 30.77 19.29 7.23
N TYR A 309 30.79 17.97 7.34
CA TYR A 309 32.05 17.21 7.51
C TYR A 309 32.98 17.35 6.29
N LEU A 310 32.43 17.21 5.07
CA LEU A 310 33.22 17.40 3.84
C LEU A 310 33.81 18.80 3.76
N ARG A 311 33.06 19.84 4.15
CA ARG A 311 33.57 21.20 4.25
C ARG A 311 34.76 21.32 5.22
N ASP A 312 34.63 20.76 6.42
CA ASP A 312 35.64 20.86 7.47
C ASP A 312 36.94 20.14 7.08
N GLN A 313 36.89 19.18 6.13
CA GLN A 313 38.04 18.51 5.58
C GLN A 313 38.75 19.29 4.46
N MET A 314 38.17 20.41 4.00
CA MET A 314 38.73 21.18 2.88
C MET A 314 39.91 22.07 3.31
N PRO A 315 41.07 21.92 2.67
CA PRO A 315 42.23 22.75 2.96
C PRO A 315 42.11 24.13 2.31
N THR A 316 42.95 25.06 2.74
CA THR A 316 43.05 26.39 2.13
C THR A 316 43.62 26.36 0.71
N PHE A 317 44.57 25.41 0.45
CA PHE A 317 45.21 25.20 -0.86
C PHE A 317 45.02 23.75 -1.33
N GLY A 318 44.99 23.51 -2.64
CA GLY A 318 44.87 22.18 -3.22
C GLY A 318 43.45 21.57 -3.13
N LYS A 319 42.43 22.39 -3.16
CA LYS A 319 41.03 22.02 -2.96
C LYS A 319 40.54 20.92 -3.91
N GLU A 320 40.88 21.02 -5.21
CA GLU A 320 40.43 19.99 -6.20
C GLU A 320 41.02 18.61 -5.93
N LYS A 321 42.29 18.54 -5.58
CA LYS A 321 42.93 17.26 -5.22
C LYS A 321 42.29 16.64 -3.99
N LYS A 322 42.02 17.46 -2.95
CA LYS A 322 41.37 16.97 -1.73
C LYS A 322 39.93 16.56 -1.97
N LYS A 323 39.19 17.28 -2.80
CA LYS A 323 37.82 16.91 -3.23
C LYS A 323 37.83 15.52 -3.89
N ALA A 324 38.73 15.29 -4.87
CA ALA A 324 38.84 14.00 -5.54
C ALA A 324 39.18 12.86 -4.58
N GLU A 325 40.09 13.10 -3.63
CA GLU A 325 40.45 12.14 -2.56
C GLU A 325 39.24 11.79 -1.68
N LEU A 326 38.47 12.80 -1.22
CA LEU A 326 37.29 12.59 -0.38
C LEU A 326 36.18 11.84 -1.13
N ILE A 327 35.96 12.13 -2.42
CA ILE A 327 34.99 11.40 -3.25
C ILE A 327 35.43 9.94 -3.44
N ALA A 328 36.70 9.69 -3.69
CA ALA A 328 37.24 8.32 -3.82
C ALA A 328 37.10 7.54 -2.51
N GLY A 329 37.44 8.16 -1.37
CA GLY A 329 37.33 7.59 -0.01
C GLY A 329 35.96 7.78 0.65
N MET A 330 34.87 7.87 -0.08
CA MET A 330 33.53 8.20 0.49
C MET A 330 33.05 7.17 1.51
N ASN A 331 33.45 5.90 1.40
CA ASN A 331 33.15 4.88 2.41
C ASN A 331 33.73 5.25 3.78
N ASP A 332 34.97 5.75 3.80
CA ASP A 332 35.63 6.18 5.05
C ASP A 332 34.97 7.44 5.61
N VAL A 333 34.54 8.36 4.73
CA VAL A 333 33.77 9.54 5.13
C VAL A 333 32.46 9.13 5.78
N PHE A 334 31.71 8.21 5.18
CA PHE A 334 30.44 7.72 5.75
C PHE A 334 30.67 7.07 7.12
N ASN A 335 31.67 6.21 7.24
CA ASN A 335 32.02 5.57 8.50
C ASN A 335 32.43 6.60 9.57
N ALA A 336 33.25 7.58 9.21
CA ALA A 336 33.68 8.62 10.13
C ALA A 336 32.51 9.48 10.64
N VAL A 337 31.59 9.86 9.75
CA VAL A 337 30.38 10.61 10.11
C VAL A 337 29.42 9.76 10.94
N MET A 338 29.22 8.48 10.58
CA MET A 338 28.39 7.55 11.30
C MET A 338 28.85 7.39 12.76
N ILE A 339 30.14 7.18 12.97
CA ILE A 339 30.73 7.03 14.31
C ILE A 339 30.68 8.36 15.08
N LYS A 340 31.07 9.47 14.45
CA LYS A 340 31.15 10.80 15.09
C LYS A 340 29.80 11.28 15.61
N TYR A 341 28.73 11.02 14.86
CA TYR A 341 27.37 11.53 15.18
C TYR A 341 26.40 10.42 15.60
N GLN A 342 26.88 9.18 15.79
CA GLN A 342 26.09 8.00 16.21
C GLN A 342 24.85 7.78 15.32
N LEU A 343 25.05 7.80 14.00
CA LEU A 343 23.98 7.65 13.02
C LEU A 343 23.80 6.19 12.62
N THR A 344 22.59 5.86 12.13
CA THR A 344 22.26 4.53 11.64
C THR A 344 22.68 4.37 10.17
N ALA A 345 23.25 3.26 9.78
CA ALA A 345 23.67 3.02 8.39
C ALA A 345 22.52 3.15 7.37
N GLY A 346 21.28 2.81 7.76
CA GLY A 346 20.08 2.94 6.92
C GLY A 346 19.65 4.36 6.62
N ASP A 347 20.17 5.36 7.32
CA ASP A 347 19.85 6.78 7.12
C ASP A 347 20.83 7.48 6.17
N PHE A 348 21.80 6.74 5.59
CA PHE A 348 22.74 7.28 4.60
C PHE A 348 22.18 7.12 3.18
N PRO A 349 22.44 8.10 2.28
CA PRO A 349 22.09 7.98 0.87
C PRO A 349 22.91 6.88 0.18
N PRO A 350 22.44 6.34 -0.98
CA PRO A 350 23.22 5.40 -1.76
C PRO A 350 24.58 5.98 -2.20
N ILE A 351 25.65 5.33 -1.82
CA ILE A 351 27.00 5.90 -1.90
C ILE A 351 27.44 6.23 -3.33
N GLU A 352 27.14 5.38 -4.31
CA GLU A 352 27.57 5.60 -5.69
C GLU A 352 26.86 6.79 -6.34
N VAL A 353 25.55 6.90 -6.10
CA VAL A 353 24.76 8.06 -6.57
C VAL A 353 25.23 9.35 -5.90
N TYR A 354 25.55 9.27 -4.60
CA TYR A 354 26.03 10.42 -3.86
C TYR A 354 27.40 10.90 -4.35
N LYS A 355 28.34 9.96 -4.63
CA LYS A 355 29.65 10.25 -5.25
C LYS A 355 29.51 10.98 -6.59
N GLU A 356 28.65 10.47 -7.46
CA GLU A 356 28.40 11.04 -8.78
C GLU A 356 27.91 12.50 -8.69
N ARG A 357 26.94 12.74 -7.82
CA ARG A 357 26.36 14.08 -7.62
C ARG A 357 27.33 15.07 -7.00
N LEU A 358 28.22 14.61 -6.12
CA LEU A 358 29.25 15.43 -5.49
C LEU A 358 30.31 15.95 -6.47
N GLN A 359 30.53 15.27 -7.62
CA GLN A 359 31.49 15.72 -8.62
C GLN A 359 31.22 17.15 -9.11
N ASN A 360 29.94 17.51 -9.22
CA ASN A 360 29.48 18.79 -9.77
C ASN A 360 29.27 19.90 -8.73
N VAL A 361 29.65 19.68 -7.46
CA VAL A 361 29.41 20.63 -6.36
C VAL A 361 30.73 21.10 -5.76
N ASP A 362 30.82 22.39 -5.40
CA ASP A 362 32.00 22.97 -4.75
C ASP A 362 31.92 22.86 -3.23
N PHE A 363 32.76 22.03 -2.63
CA PHE A 363 32.77 21.77 -1.18
C PHE A 363 33.15 23.01 -0.35
N ALA A 364 33.85 23.95 -0.92
CA ALA A 364 34.23 25.19 -0.22
C ALA A 364 33.02 26.12 0.05
N LYS A 365 31.93 25.93 -0.70
CA LYS A 365 30.67 26.68 -0.53
C LYS A 365 29.68 25.98 0.42
N PHE A 366 30.04 24.82 0.93
CA PHE A 366 29.16 24.12 1.85
C PHE A 366 28.94 24.91 3.15
N PRO A 367 27.73 24.87 3.74
CA PRO A 367 27.44 25.55 4.99
C PRO A 367 28.13 24.91 6.19
N LYS A 368 28.31 25.70 7.25
CA LYS A 368 28.62 25.16 8.58
C LYS A 368 27.42 24.48 9.17
N LEU A 369 27.67 23.53 10.08
CA LEU A 369 26.61 22.85 10.79
C LEU A 369 25.79 23.82 11.64
N ASP A 370 24.48 23.90 11.37
CA ASP A 370 23.53 24.71 12.15
C ASP A 370 22.74 23.79 13.12
N MET A 371 23.13 23.85 14.40
CA MET A 371 22.49 23.04 15.44
C MET A 371 21.02 23.39 15.68
N LYS A 372 20.58 24.61 15.29
CA LYS A 372 19.16 25.01 15.44
C LYS A 372 18.29 24.31 14.42
N LEU A 373 18.75 24.19 13.17
CA LEU A 373 18.04 23.46 12.12
C LEU A 373 17.97 21.98 12.45
N LEU A 374 19.06 21.40 12.94
CA LEU A 374 19.08 19.99 13.38
C LEU A 374 18.13 19.73 14.54
N ALA A 375 18.12 20.62 15.55
CA ALA A 375 17.20 20.50 16.67
C ALA A 375 15.73 20.62 16.24
N ALA A 376 15.42 21.44 15.23
CA ALA A 376 14.08 21.52 14.66
C ALA A 376 13.64 20.20 14.02
N VAL A 377 14.57 19.51 13.32
CA VAL A 377 14.29 18.17 12.75
C VAL A 377 14.13 17.10 13.84
N ASP A 378 14.94 17.16 14.92
CA ASP A 378 14.76 16.25 16.06
C ASP A 378 13.40 16.48 16.75
N GLU A 379 12.92 17.71 16.80
CA GLU A 379 11.56 18.03 17.30
C GLU A 379 10.46 17.45 16.40
N VAL A 380 10.65 17.49 15.06
CA VAL A 380 9.73 16.83 14.11
C VAL A 380 9.57 15.35 14.45
N LEU A 381 10.68 14.64 14.61
CA LEU A 381 10.67 13.19 14.83
C LEU A 381 10.17 12.81 16.24
N SER A 382 10.52 13.59 17.26
CA SER A 382 10.23 13.25 18.66
C SER A 382 8.90 13.80 19.18
N THR A 383 8.39 14.88 18.58
CA THR A 383 7.25 15.60 19.14
C THR A 383 6.15 15.86 18.13
N ASP A 384 6.47 16.47 16.96
CA ASP A 384 5.44 16.92 16.02
C ASP A 384 4.69 15.75 15.38
N VAL A 385 5.41 14.78 14.82
CA VAL A 385 4.81 13.61 14.19
C VAL A 385 4.02 12.75 15.19
N PRO A 386 4.55 12.39 16.37
CA PRO A 386 3.77 11.69 17.39
C PRO A 386 2.53 12.45 17.85
N THR A 387 2.62 13.78 17.96
CA THR A 387 1.48 14.62 18.35
C THR A 387 0.41 14.67 17.28
N LEU A 388 0.83 14.77 16.01
CA LEU A 388 -0.05 14.72 14.85
C LEU A 388 -0.82 13.39 14.79
N LEU A 389 -0.13 12.26 14.97
CA LEU A 389 -0.74 10.93 14.94
C LEU A 389 -1.72 10.73 16.12
N LYS A 390 -1.43 11.27 17.31
CA LYS A 390 -2.36 11.25 18.45
C LYS A 390 -3.63 12.06 18.19
N LYS A 391 -3.51 13.18 17.48
CA LYS A 391 -4.66 14.04 17.13
C LYS A 391 -5.60 13.41 16.12
N PHE A 392 -5.04 12.58 15.23
CA PHE A 392 -5.77 11.82 14.22
C PHE A 392 -5.45 10.33 14.38
N PRO A 393 -6.05 9.65 15.38
CA PRO A 393 -5.78 8.23 15.59
C PRO A 393 -6.15 7.46 14.33
N MET A 394 -5.16 6.77 13.80
CA MET A 394 -5.41 5.82 12.73
C MET A 394 -6.16 4.64 13.36
N THR A 395 -7.25 4.22 12.75
CA THR A 395 -7.91 2.97 13.14
C THR A 395 -6.89 1.84 13.05
N GLU A 396 -6.62 1.19 14.17
CA GLU A 396 -5.79 -0.02 14.16
C GLU A 396 -6.45 -1.01 13.21
N ASP A 397 -5.69 -1.48 12.21
CA ASP A 397 -6.13 -2.59 11.39
C ASP A 397 -6.38 -3.78 12.32
N LYS A 398 -7.58 -4.33 12.31
CA LYS A 398 -7.81 -5.66 12.88
C LYS A 398 -6.75 -6.57 12.24
N PRO A 399 -5.99 -7.36 13.01
CA PRO A 399 -4.99 -8.25 12.43
C PRO A 399 -5.65 -9.06 11.33
N HIS A 400 -5.03 -9.10 10.14
CA HIS A 400 -5.49 -9.92 9.04
C HIS A 400 -5.72 -11.33 9.58
N SER A 401 -6.94 -11.85 9.43
CA SER A 401 -7.25 -13.22 9.81
C SER A 401 -6.20 -14.12 9.16
N ASN A 402 -5.57 -14.97 9.95
CA ASN A 402 -4.62 -15.96 9.47
C ASN A 402 -5.30 -16.74 8.32
N PRO A 403 -4.78 -16.71 7.08
CA PRO A 403 -5.43 -17.38 5.95
C PRO A 403 -5.53 -18.91 6.14
N PHE A 404 -4.85 -19.47 7.16
CA PHE A 404 -4.95 -20.87 7.57
C PHE A 404 -5.94 -21.09 8.73
N GLU A 405 -6.49 -20.03 9.34
CA GLU A 405 -7.63 -20.15 10.23
C GLU A 405 -8.88 -20.20 9.34
N ALA A 406 -9.48 -21.39 9.26
CA ALA A 406 -10.82 -21.50 8.69
C ALA A 406 -11.72 -20.51 9.44
N ALA A 407 -12.48 -19.68 8.70
CA ALA A 407 -13.45 -18.77 9.32
C ALA A 407 -14.25 -19.54 10.37
N THR A 408 -14.30 -19.01 11.58
CA THR A 408 -15.01 -19.65 12.68
C THR A 408 -16.48 -19.81 12.28
N GLY A 409 -17.16 -20.79 12.85
CA GLY A 409 -18.60 -20.95 12.58
C GLY A 409 -19.37 -19.66 12.84
N TYR A 410 -18.89 -18.83 13.80
CA TYR A 410 -19.47 -17.52 14.11
C TYR A 410 -19.26 -16.48 12.97
N GLU A 411 -18.06 -16.35 12.42
CA GLU A 411 -17.78 -15.42 11.31
C GLU A 411 -18.63 -15.72 10.08
N LYS A 412 -18.79 -17.01 9.76
CA LYS A 412 -19.73 -17.46 8.70
C LYS A 412 -21.19 -17.11 9.02
N ALA A 413 -21.58 -17.22 10.29
CA ALA A 413 -22.92 -16.87 10.73
C ALA A 413 -23.17 -15.34 10.61
N VAL A 414 -22.18 -14.51 10.94
CA VAL A 414 -22.23 -13.04 10.77
C VAL A 414 -22.47 -12.68 9.32
N GLU A 415 -21.77 -13.34 8.39
CA GLU A 415 -21.91 -13.10 6.96
C GLU A 415 -23.28 -13.55 6.43
N ILE A 416 -23.68 -14.82 6.69
CA ILE A 416 -24.93 -15.40 6.20
C ILE A 416 -26.16 -14.64 6.75
N LEU A 417 -26.13 -14.23 8.01
CA LEU A 417 -27.22 -13.51 8.66
C LEU A 417 -27.12 -12.00 8.51
N SER A 418 -26.07 -11.49 7.82
CA SER A 418 -25.82 -10.05 7.61
C SER A 418 -25.90 -9.27 8.93
N ILE A 419 -25.18 -9.75 9.98
CA ILE A 419 -25.15 -9.10 11.29
C ILE A 419 -24.28 -7.84 11.17
N THR A 420 -24.85 -6.67 11.44
CA THR A 420 -24.10 -5.41 11.43
C THR A 420 -23.29 -5.22 12.70
N GLU A 421 -22.22 -4.42 12.66
CA GLU A 421 -21.41 -4.11 13.85
C GLU A 421 -22.24 -3.47 14.99
N ASP A 422 -23.21 -2.63 14.66
CA ASP A 422 -24.09 -2.01 15.65
C ASP A 422 -25.02 -3.03 16.34
N GLU A 423 -25.48 -4.02 15.60
CA GLU A 423 -26.28 -5.12 16.15
C GLU A 423 -25.42 -6.05 17.03
N GLU A 424 -24.21 -6.38 16.58
CA GLU A 424 -23.27 -7.18 17.34
C GLU A 424 -22.98 -6.53 18.69
N ILE A 425 -22.61 -5.25 18.69
CA ILE A 425 -22.39 -4.45 19.93
C ILE A 425 -23.65 -4.41 20.81
N THR A 426 -24.81 -4.32 20.22
CA THR A 426 -26.08 -4.25 20.97
C THR A 426 -26.40 -5.57 21.63
N TYR A 427 -26.27 -6.68 20.92
CA TYR A 427 -26.53 -8.02 21.45
C TYR A 427 -25.47 -8.47 22.45
N GLU A 428 -24.22 -8.08 22.27
CA GLU A 428 -23.15 -8.29 23.24
C GLU A 428 -23.43 -7.56 24.55
N LYS A 429 -23.84 -6.31 24.52
CA LYS A 429 -24.24 -5.54 25.71
C LYS A 429 -25.47 -6.13 26.41
N GLU A 430 -26.38 -6.74 25.66
CA GLU A 430 -27.51 -7.48 26.26
C GLU A 430 -27.03 -8.75 26.96
N PHE A 431 -26.14 -9.52 26.32
CA PHE A 431 -25.54 -10.71 26.90
C PHE A 431 -24.73 -10.41 28.15
N ASP A 432 -24.00 -9.29 28.17
CA ASP A 432 -23.20 -8.88 29.32
C ASP A 432 -24.01 -8.61 30.60
N LYS A 433 -25.28 -8.29 30.45
CA LYS A 433 -26.21 -8.10 31.57
C LYS A 433 -26.78 -9.40 32.14
N LEU A 434 -26.56 -10.53 31.46
CA LEU A 434 -27.05 -11.83 31.92
C LEU A 434 -26.11 -12.42 32.98
N PRO A 435 -26.65 -13.19 33.96
CA PRO A 435 -25.83 -13.97 34.87
C PRO A 435 -24.98 -14.97 34.09
N LYS A 436 -23.69 -15.04 34.40
CA LYS A 436 -22.74 -15.94 33.75
C LYS A 436 -22.14 -16.91 34.74
N ASP A 437 -21.87 -18.12 34.30
CA ASP A 437 -21.11 -19.10 35.06
C ASP A 437 -19.59 -18.79 35.08
N SER A 438 -18.79 -19.63 35.74
CA SER A 438 -17.34 -19.50 35.84
C SER A 438 -16.62 -19.59 34.48
N THR A 439 -17.31 -20.04 33.43
CA THR A 439 -16.78 -20.17 32.07
C THR A 439 -17.23 -19.04 31.13
N GLY A 440 -17.99 -18.05 31.68
CA GLY A 440 -18.50 -16.91 30.90
C GLY A 440 -19.74 -17.23 30.08
N ARG A 441 -20.42 -18.36 30.34
CA ARG A 441 -21.65 -18.79 29.64
C ARG A 441 -22.90 -18.40 30.45
N ALA A 442 -23.99 -18.05 29.76
CA ALA A 442 -25.28 -17.77 30.40
C ALA A 442 -26.22 -18.98 30.26
N GLU A 443 -26.94 -19.33 31.34
CA GLU A 443 -27.89 -20.44 31.36
C GLU A 443 -29.10 -20.18 30.45
N GLY A 444 -29.69 -21.27 29.94
CA GLY A 444 -30.83 -21.21 29.03
C GLY A 444 -32.04 -20.48 29.58
N SER A 445 -32.28 -20.58 30.90
CA SER A 445 -33.36 -19.87 31.60
C SER A 445 -33.22 -18.36 31.53
N ASP A 446 -31.99 -17.86 31.55
CA ASP A 446 -31.69 -16.43 31.52
C ASP A 446 -31.60 -15.88 30.08
N CYS A 447 -31.09 -16.69 29.14
CA CYS A 447 -31.07 -16.34 27.70
C CYS A 447 -32.49 -16.32 27.09
N LEU A 448 -33.40 -17.19 27.55
CA LEU A 448 -34.76 -17.29 27.00
C LEU A 448 -35.63 -16.05 27.31
N LYS A 449 -35.39 -15.34 28.39
CA LYS A 449 -36.13 -14.12 28.74
C LYS A 449 -36.03 -13.04 27.64
N PRO A 450 -34.83 -12.59 27.27
CA PRO A 450 -34.68 -11.59 26.20
C PRO A 450 -35.01 -12.12 24.80
N LEU A 451 -34.86 -13.43 24.54
CA LEU A 451 -35.26 -14.04 23.28
C LEU A 451 -36.79 -14.11 23.14
N SER A 452 -37.53 -14.45 24.21
CA SER A 452 -39.00 -14.51 24.20
C SER A 452 -39.67 -13.13 24.12
N ALA A 453 -39.01 -12.08 24.60
CA ALA A 453 -39.48 -10.69 24.48
C ALA A 453 -39.58 -10.21 23.03
N SER A 454 -38.94 -10.88 22.09
CA SER A 454 -38.97 -10.58 20.64
C SER A 454 -40.33 -10.86 19.97
N GLY A 455 -41.22 -11.65 20.58
CA GLY A 455 -42.50 -12.02 20.00
C GLY A 455 -42.48 -13.32 19.14
N ALA A 456 -41.34 -13.97 19.01
CA ALA A 456 -41.25 -15.25 18.30
C ALA A 456 -41.99 -16.39 19.01
N SER A 457 -42.56 -17.36 18.25
CA SER A 457 -43.32 -18.44 18.83
C SER A 457 -42.44 -19.39 19.67
N LYS A 458 -43.02 -20.02 20.70
CA LYS A 458 -42.28 -21.02 21.53
C LYS A 458 -41.68 -22.15 20.69
N LYS A 459 -42.31 -22.51 19.57
CA LYS A 459 -41.83 -23.57 18.68
C LYS A 459 -40.57 -23.12 17.94
N ASP A 460 -40.55 -21.86 17.49
CA ASP A 460 -39.43 -21.31 16.77
C ASP A 460 -38.25 -21.00 17.70
N LEU A 461 -38.53 -20.51 18.90
CA LEU A 461 -37.49 -20.33 19.92
C LEU A 461 -36.77 -21.60 20.31
N ARG A 462 -37.50 -22.77 20.32
CA ARG A 462 -36.87 -24.08 20.53
C ARG A 462 -35.95 -24.48 19.39
N LYS A 463 -36.34 -24.20 18.14
CA LYS A 463 -35.47 -24.45 16.97
C LYS A 463 -34.23 -23.57 16.99
N ILE A 464 -34.39 -22.27 17.25
CA ILE A 464 -33.28 -21.32 17.38
C ILE A 464 -32.33 -21.77 18.47
N TRP A 465 -32.86 -22.16 19.62
CA TRP A 465 -32.03 -22.69 20.71
C TRP A 465 -31.22 -23.92 20.29
N THR A 466 -31.84 -24.89 19.58
CA THR A 466 -31.15 -26.07 19.12
C THR A 466 -30.05 -25.77 18.10
N LEU A 467 -30.21 -24.70 17.31
CA LEU A 467 -29.20 -24.25 16.36
C LEU A 467 -28.06 -23.51 17.05
N ALA A 468 -28.35 -22.71 18.09
CA ALA A 468 -27.36 -21.93 18.81
C ALA A 468 -26.57 -22.74 19.84
N ASP A 469 -27.23 -23.63 20.59
CA ASP A 469 -26.58 -24.57 21.53
C ASP A 469 -26.14 -25.85 20.83
N SER A 470 -25.21 -25.71 19.89
CA SER A 470 -24.64 -26.80 19.09
C SER A 470 -24.00 -27.92 19.96
N GLY A 471 -23.37 -27.50 21.06
CA GLY A 471 -22.75 -28.42 22.04
C GLY A 471 -23.73 -29.10 23.01
N ARG A 472 -25.03 -28.73 22.98
CA ARG A 472 -26.08 -29.21 23.90
C ARG A 472 -25.70 -29.04 25.37
N ASN A 473 -25.07 -27.95 25.69
CA ASN A 473 -24.58 -27.62 27.04
C ASN A 473 -25.67 -26.98 27.92
N GLY A 474 -26.82 -26.63 27.37
CA GLY A 474 -27.89 -25.92 28.07
C GLY A 474 -27.57 -24.48 28.42
N SER A 475 -26.45 -23.96 27.91
CA SER A 475 -25.95 -22.58 28.11
C SER A 475 -25.33 -22.04 26.84
N LEU A 476 -25.35 -20.72 26.64
CA LEU A 476 -24.77 -20.05 25.49
C LEU A 476 -23.57 -19.17 25.88
N ASN A 477 -22.56 -19.09 25.03
CA ASN A 477 -21.54 -18.06 25.08
C ASN A 477 -22.02 -16.81 24.32
N ALA A 478 -21.21 -15.72 24.30
CA ALA A 478 -21.54 -14.47 23.64
C ALA A 478 -21.87 -14.66 22.15
N HIS A 479 -21.02 -15.34 21.40
CA HIS A 479 -21.21 -15.58 19.96
C HIS A 479 -22.47 -16.40 19.67
N GLN A 480 -22.74 -17.43 20.47
CA GLN A 480 -23.95 -18.25 20.35
C GLN A 480 -25.22 -17.46 20.66
N TYR A 481 -25.14 -16.53 21.64
CA TYR A 481 -26.26 -15.65 21.97
C TYR A 481 -26.54 -14.63 20.84
N ILE A 482 -25.49 -13.99 20.30
CA ILE A 482 -25.62 -13.07 19.17
C ILE A 482 -26.21 -13.79 17.95
N PHE A 483 -25.73 -15.00 17.67
CA PHE A 483 -26.28 -15.85 16.61
C PHE A 483 -27.77 -16.16 16.83
N ALA A 484 -28.19 -16.51 18.04
CA ALA A 484 -29.59 -16.74 18.37
C ALA A 484 -30.47 -15.48 18.17
N LYS A 485 -29.97 -14.31 18.56
CA LYS A 485 -30.68 -13.02 18.36
C LYS A 485 -30.83 -12.70 16.88
N ALA A 486 -29.78 -12.90 16.09
CA ALA A 486 -29.81 -12.69 14.62
C ALA A 486 -30.79 -13.65 13.93
N LEU A 487 -30.87 -14.91 14.36
CA LEU A 487 -31.88 -15.86 13.87
C LEU A 487 -33.31 -15.43 14.21
N VAL A 488 -33.53 -14.88 15.40
CA VAL A 488 -34.84 -14.31 15.77
C VAL A 488 -35.21 -13.15 14.87
N ARG A 489 -34.28 -12.22 14.60
CA ARG A 489 -34.49 -11.10 13.68
C ARG A 489 -34.84 -11.61 12.28
N CYS A 490 -34.02 -12.50 11.72
CA CYS A 490 -34.26 -13.10 10.39
C CYS A 490 -35.66 -13.74 10.29
N LEU A 491 -36.06 -14.46 11.30
CA LEU A 491 -37.37 -15.10 11.33
C LEU A 491 -38.52 -14.08 11.33
N LEU A 492 -38.38 -12.98 12.07
CA LEU A 492 -39.41 -11.93 12.16
C LEU A 492 -39.49 -11.11 10.88
N GLU A 493 -38.38 -10.91 10.18
CA GLU A 493 -38.32 -10.13 8.93
C GLU A 493 -38.75 -10.96 7.70
N SER A 494 -38.25 -12.19 7.56
CA SER A 494 -38.44 -13.01 6.35
C SER A 494 -39.35 -14.20 6.50
N GLY A 495 -39.73 -14.55 7.73
CA GLY A 495 -40.58 -15.73 8.04
C GLY A 495 -39.83 -17.08 7.96
N ASN A 496 -38.57 -17.11 7.54
CA ASN A 496 -37.76 -18.32 7.39
C ASN A 496 -36.32 -18.11 7.84
N TYR A 497 -35.59 -19.22 8.04
CA TYR A 497 -34.13 -19.19 8.24
C TYR A 497 -33.41 -19.44 6.92
N PRO A 498 -32.18 -18.92 6.73
CA PRO A 498 -31.31 -19.33 5.63
C PRO A 498 -31.04 -20.85 5.65
N GLU A 499 -30.96 -21.45 4.47
CA GLU A 499 -30.47 -22.83 4.32
C GLU A 499 -28.96 -22.83 4.52
N ASN A 500 -28.38 -23.86 5.14
CA ASN A 500 -26.95 -24.03 5.41
C ASN A 500 -26.36 -23.07 6.49
N LEU A 501 -27.03 -23.02 7.65
CA LEU A 501 -26.47 -22.29 8.80
C LEU A 501 -25.22 -23.00 9.36
N PRO A 502 -24.15 -22.24 9.69
CA PRO A 502 -22.94 -22.82 10.29
C PRO A 502 -23.17 -23.18 11.74
N THR A 503 -22.34 -24.09 12.25
CA THR A 503 -22.29 -24.41 13.67
C THR A 503 -21.45 -23.36 14.38
N VAL A 504 -22.04 -22.68 15.36
CA VAL A 504 -21.34 -21.67 16.20
C VAL A 504 -20.92 -22.35 17.50
N GLU A 505 -19.60 -22.44 17.75
CA GLU A 505 -19.02 -23.05 18.95
C GLU A 505 -18.68 -21.99 20.03
#